data_bd39299aefda73d862d38f22ac545758
#
_entry.id   bd39299aefda73d862d38f22ac545758
#
_cell.length_a   1.000
_cell.length_b   1.000
_cell.length_c   1.000
_cell.angle_alpha   90.00
_cell.angle_beta   90.00
_cell.angle_gamma   90.00
#
_symmetry.space_group_name_H-M   'P 1'
#
loop_
_entity.id
_entity.type
_entity.pdbx_description
1 polymer ?
#
loop_
_entity_poly.entity_id
_entity_poly.type
_entity_poly.pdbx_seq_one_letter_code
_entity_poly.pdbx_strand_id
1 'polypeptide(L)'
;ANANWPRFTTPAGSRYQSPGEVYVEADASSASYFIALGAISTGARGQNGIKVLGVGKDSIQGDIRFVEAAQAMGAVVESGPNWLHISRGAWPLKAIDLDCNHIPDAAMTLGTMALFADGTTTLRNIASWRVKETDRIAAMACELRKLGATVEEGHDYIRITPPAQASDWQAASIHTYDDHRVAMCFSLAAFNPAGLPVRIEDPQCVGKTFPDYFEAFFSVTQPTHPAPVICIDGPTASGKGTVASLVAQRLGFHLLDSGALYRITGLAASRAGIDLTEAKAQAIADLVRSKVITFTPDARVLLDGEDISLAIRTEAAGMNA
;
A
#
# COMPACT_ATOMS: atom_id res chain seq x y z
N ALA A 1 -11.80 32.20 -0.25
CA ALA A 1 -11.04 33.42 -0.01
C ALA A 1 -9.65 33.00 0.46
N ASN A 2 -8.62 33.25 -0.33
CA ASN A 2 -7.23 33.02 0.07
C ASN A 2 -6.93 33.95 1.24
N ALA A 3 -6.83 33.40 2.44
CA ALA A 3 -6.32 34.15 3.57
C ALA A 3 -4.82 34.40 3.32
N ASN A 4 -4.50 35.58 2.82
CA ASN A 4 -3.12 36.03 2.79
C ASN A 4 -2.68 36.24 4.25
N TRP A 5 -1.78 35.41 4.72
CA TRP A 5 -1.11 35.56 6.01
C TRP A 5 0.21 36.31 5.81
N PRO A 6 0.19 37.65 5.71
CA PRO A 6 1.38 38.42 5.35
C PRO A 6 2.41 38.48 6.50
N ARG A 7 2.01 38.08 7.69
CA ARG A 7 2.85 38.22 8.88
C ARG A 7 2.49 37.21 9.97
N PHE A 8 3.52 36.58 10.51
CA PHE A 8 3.46 35.80 11.75
C PHE A 8 4.26 36.54 12.83
N THR A 9 3.73 36.65 14.05
CA THR A 9 4.40 37.30 15.15
C THR A 9 4.43 36.38 16.36
N THR A 10 5.63 36.05 16.81
CA THR A 10 5.84 35.36 18.10
C THR A 10 6.20 36.44 19.14
N PRO A 11 5.38 36.63 20.19
CA PRO A 11 5.66 37.60 21.24
C PRO A 11 7.01 37.32 21.93
N ALA A 12 7.75 38.36 22.25
CA ALA A 12 8.97 38.23 23.01
C ALA A 12 8.68 37.63 24.39
N GLY A 13 9.49 36.66 24.81
CA GLY A 13 9.28 35.95 26.09
C GLY A 13 8.37 34.77 26.03
N SER A 14 7.82 34.41 24.84
CA SER A 14 7.08 33.15 24.64
C SER A 14 7.97 31.95 25.04
N ARG A 15 7.38 31.01 25.78
CA ARG A 15 8.07 29.79 26.24
C ARG A 15 7.15 28.60 26.01
N TYR A 16 7.74 27.50 25.55
CA TYR A 16 7.06 26.22 25.55
C TYR A 16 7.02 25.66 26.97
N GLN A 17 5.88 25.15 27.36
CA GLN A 17 5.72 24.40 28.61
C GLN A 17 5.38 22.96 28.28
N SER A 18 6.17 22.02 28.79
CA SER A 18 5.89 20.60 28.60
C SER A 18 4.57 20.24 29.26
N PRO A 19 3.66 19.54 28.57
CA PRO A 19 2.43 18.99 29.18
C PRO A 19 2.73 17.72 30.00
N GLY A 20 3.99 17.27 30.08
CA GLY A 20 4.39 15.99 30.68
C GLY A 20 4.27 14.85 29.66
N GLU A 21 3.08 14.27 29.54
CA GLU A 21 2.78 13.20 28.59
C GLU A 21 1.89 13.72 27.44
N VAL A 22 2.16 13.23 26.24
CA VAL A 22 1.36 13.52 25.04
C VAL A 22 1.07 12.21 24.32
N TYR A 23 -0.21 11.95 24.06
CA TYR A 23 -0.62 10.88 23.19
C TYR A 23 -0.42 11.31 21.72
N VAL A 24 0.40 10.57 20.98
CA VAL A 24 0.58 10.78 19.54
C VAL A 24 -0.48 9.97 18.80
N GLU A 25 -1.34 10.64 18.05
CA GLU A 25 -2.34 9.99 17.21
C GLU A 25 -1.67 9.17 16.10
N ALA A 26 -2.38 8.14 15.61
CA ALA A 26 -2.02 7.51 14.35
C ALA A 26 -2.22 8.49 13.18
N ASP A 27 -1.56 8.25 12.04
CA ASP A 27 -1.63 9.13 10.88
C ASP A 27 -3.00 9.05 10.18
N ALA A 28 -3.75 10.15 10.19
CA ALA A 28 -5.07 10.25 9.56
C ALA A 28 -5.00 10.13 8.03
N SER A 29 -3.90 10.55 7.40
CA SER A 29 -3.71 10.35 5.96
C SER A 29 -3.59 8.85 5.64
N SER A 30 -2.80 8.12 6.41
CA SER A 30 -2.67 6.66 6.27
C SER A 30 -3.98 5.93 6.58
N ALA A 31 -4.77 6.43 7.52
CA ALA A 31 -6.09 5.89 7.81
C ALA A 31 -7.03 5.97 6.60
N SER A 32 -6.87 6.96 5.70
CA SER A 32 -7.74 7.16 4.54
C SER A 32 -7.82 5.93 3.64
N TYR A 33 -6.73 5.17 3.48
CA TYR A 33 -6.73 3.96 2.64
C TYR A 33 -7.63 2.87 3.22
N PHE A 34 -7.61 2.69 4.53
CA PHE A 34 -8.45 1.69 5.21
C PHE A 34 -9.89 2.16 5.37
N ILE A 35 -10.13 3.47 5.49
CA ILE A 35 -11.48 4.06 5.44
C ILE A 35 -12.08 3.80 4.05
N ALA A 36 -11.34 4.07 2.98
CA ALA A 36 -11.76 3.78 1.62
C ALA A 36 -11.99 2.29 1.40
N LEU A 37 -11.10 1.42 1.90
CA LEU A 37 -11.26 -0.03 1.81
C LEU A 37 -12.57 -0.49 2.45
N GLY A 38 -12.95 0.04 3.63
CA GLY A 38 -14.22 -0.25 4.27
C GLY A 38 -15.42 0.22 3.46
N ALA A 39 -15.29 1.35 2.74
CA ALA A 39 -16.35 1.90 1.91
C ALA A 39 -16.59 1.11 0.60
N ILE A 40 -15.53 0.54 0.00
CA ILE A 40 -15.61 -0.14 -1.30
C ILE A 40 -15.71 -1.67 -1.19
N SER A 41 -15.27 -2.27 -0.10
CA SER A 41 -15.26 -3.73 0.06
C SER A 41 -16.58 -4.28 0.58
N THR A 42 -16.90 -5.51 0.19
CA THR A 42 -17.96 -6.29 0.84
C THR A 42 -17.32 -7.16 1.92
N GLY A 43 -17.82 -7.09 3.15
CA GLY A 43 -17.34 -7.94 4.23
C GLY A 43 -17.44 -9.43 3.88
N ALA A 44 -16.36 -10.17 4.14
CA ALA A 44 -16.39 -11.62 4.04
C ALA A 44 -16.99 -12.22 5.32
N ARG A 45 -17.80 -13.28 5.17
CA ARG A 45 -18.31 -14.12 6.28
C ARG A 45 -19.07 -13.37 7.37
N GLY A 46 -19.87 -12.35 7.01
CA GLY A 46 -20.73 -11.65 7.97
C GLY A 46 -20.02 -10.63 8.87
N GLN A 47 -18.73 -10.40 8.68
CA GLN A 47 -18.04 -9.27 9.25
C GLN A 47 -18.19 -8.08 8.30
N ASN A 48 -18.88 -7.04 8.77
CA ASN A 48 -19.14 -5.87 7.95
C ASN A 48 -18.20 -4.74 8.37
N GLY A 49 -17.29 -4.35 7.47
CA GLY A 49 -16.47 -3.18 7.64
C GLY A 49 -15.08 -3.40 8.21
N ILE A 50 -14.35 -2.30 8.33
CA ILE A 50 -12.98 -2.21 8.83
C ILE A 50 -12.94 -1.30 10.04
N LYS A 51 -12.26 -1.73 11.10
CA LYS A 51 -12.01 -0.91 12.28
C LYS A 51 -10.59 -0.35 12.23
N VAL A 52 -10.49 0.98 12.23
CA VAL A 52 -9.24 1.73 12.31
C VAL A 52 -9.07 2.24 13.74
N LEU A 53 -7.90 2.05 14.32
CA LEU A 53 -7.56 2.47 15.68
C LEU A 53 -6.50 3.58 15.64
N GLY A 54 -6.49 4.41 16.70
CA GLY A 54 -5.50 5.49 16.86
C GLY A 54 -5.91 6.83 16.27
N VAL A 55 -6.97 6.88 15.48
CA VAL A 55 -7.63 8.11 15.01
C VAL A 55 -9.13 7.97 15.22
N GLY A 56 -9.84 9.07 15.41
CA GLY A 56 -11.28 9.06 15.65
C GLY A 56 -11.87 10.45 15.63
N LYS A 57 -13.06 10.60 16.22
CA LYS A 57 -13.80 11.88 16.22
C LYS A 57 -13.05 13.04 16.92
N ASP A 58 -12.11 12.72 17.81
CA ASP A 58 -11.36 13.70 18.59
C ASP A 58 -9.99 13.99 17.97
N SER A 59 -9.68 13.43 16.78
CA SER A 59 -8.43 13.71 16.07
C SER A 59 -8.30 15.19 15.70
N ILE A 60 -7.11 15.74 15.92
CA ILE A 60 -6.78 17.13 15.58
C ILE A 60 -6.15 17.28 14.19
N GLN A 61 -5.89 16.19 13.50
CA GLN A 61 -5.30 16.19 12.17
C GLN A 61 -6.32 16.63 11.11
N GLY A 62 -5.89 17.49 10.16
CA GLY A 62 -6.77 17.96 9.08
C GLY A 62 -7.36 16.82 8.25
N ASP A 63 -6.54 15.82 7.94
CA ASP A 63 -6.92 14.70 7.07
C ASP A 63 -7.98 13.76 7.68
N ILE A 64 -8.31 13.89 8.98
CA ILE A 64 -9.45 13.16 9.57
C ILE A 64 -10.78 13.52 8.89
N ARG A 65 -10.88 14.73 8.31
CA ARG A 65 -12.06 15.17 7.54
C ARG A 65 -12.30 14.34 6.27
N PHE A 66 -11.38 13.45 5.91
CA PHE A 66 -11.62 12.44 4.90
C PHE A 66 -12.85 11.58 5.22
N VAL A 67 -13.17 11.39 6.50
CA VAL A 67 -14.39 10.70 6.95
C VAL A 67 -15.65 11.36 6.39
N GLU A 68 -15.71 12.70 6.41
CA GLU A 68 -16.84 13.47 5.87
C GLU A 68 -17.00 13.22 4.36
N ALA A 69 -15.89 13.18 3.63
CA ALA A 69 -15.88 12.92 2.20
C ALA A 69 -16.31 11.46 1.89
N ALA A 70 -15.80 10.49 2.63
CA ALA A 70 -16.20 9.09 2.48
C ALA A 70 -17.70 8.88 2.78
N GLN A 71 -18.25 9.55 3.79
CA GLN A 71 -19.68 9.54 4.09
C GLN A 71 -20.50 10.20 2.98
N ALA A 72 -20.02 11.31 2.40
CA ALA A 72 -20.68 11.96 1.26
C ALA A 72 -20.71 11.04 0.04
N MET A 73 -19.69 10.19 -0.15
CA MET A 73 -19.66 9.13 -1.17
C MET A 73 -20.50 7.91 -0.80
N GLY A 74 -21.09 7.86 0.40
CA GLY A 74 -22.03 6.81 0.81
C GLY A 74 -21.48 5.76 1.77
N ALA A 75 -20.27 5.94 2.31
CA ALA A 75 -19.76 5.08 3.37
C ALA A 75 -20.57 5.24 4.65
N VAL A 76 -20.73 4.17 5.41
CA VAL A 76 -21.26 4.19 6.79
C VAL A 76 -20.08 4.22 7.74
N VAL A 77 -20.02 5.25 8.59
CA VAL A 77 -18.91 5.43 9.54
C VAL A 77 -19.46 5.61 10.95
N GLU A 78 -19.03 4.75 11.84
CA GLU A 78 -19.17 4.88 13.28
C GLU A 78 -17.83 5.34 13.86
N SER A 79 -17.84 6.19 14.87
CA SER A 79 -16.61 6.75 15.43
C SER A 79 -16.68 6.88 16.95
N GLY A 80 -15.55 6.62 17.59
CA GLY A 80 -15.29 6.96 18.99
C GLY A 80 -14.12 7.95 19.09
N PRO A 81 -13.64 8.23 20.30
CA PRO A 81 -12.58 9.22 20.51
C PRO A 81 -11.34 8.96 19.65
N ASN A 82 -10.89 7.71 19.57
CA ASN A 82 -9.65 7.29 18.91
C ASN A 82 -9.84 6.06 18.03
N TRP A 83 -11.03 5.81 17.51
CA TRP A 83 -11.30 4.73 16.57
C TRP A 83 -12.40 5.13 15.59
N LEU A 84 -12.35 4.47 14.43
CA LEU A 84 -13.36 4.52 13.38
C LEU A 84 -13.75 3.09 13.00
N HIS A 85 -15.03 2.89 12.67
CA HIS A 85 -15.50 1.66 12.03
C HIS A 85 -16.23 2.03 10.76
N ILE A 86 -15.74 1.52 9.65
CA ILE A 86 -16.20 1.88 8.31
C ILE A 86 -16.79 0.66 7.64
N SER A 87 -17.99 0.78 7.10
CA SER A 87 -18.63 -0.25 6.30
C SER A 87 -19.20 0.33 5.00
N ARG A 88 -19.38 -0.55 4.01
CA ARG A 88 -20.03 -0.20 2.76
C ARG A 88 -21.48 0.20 3.03
N GLY A 89 -21.86 1.36 2.53
CA GLY A 89 -23.25 1.83 2.50
C GLY A 89 -23.87 1.65 1.12
N ALA A 90 -24.38 2.74 0.52
CA ALA A 90 -24.93 2.70 -0.82
C ALA A 90 -23.86 2.31 -1.86
N TRP A 91 -24.29 1.54 -2.86
CA TRP A 91 -23.41 1.09 -3.94
C TRP A 91 -24.10 1.23 -5.31
N PRO A 92 -23.41 1.73 -6.35
CA PRO A 92 -22.06 2.30 -6.36
C PRO A 92 -21.89 3.48 -5.38
N LEU A 93 -20.64 3.89 -5.12
CA LEU A 93 -20.39 5.11 -4.37
C LEU A 93 -20.98 6.30 -5.12
N LYS A 94 -21.35 7.36 -4.41
CA LYS A 94 -21.86 8.60 -5.02
C LYS A 94 -20.70 9.43 -5.54
N ALA A 95 -20.83 9.95 -6.76
CA ALA A 95 -19.94 10.96 -7.27
C ALA A 95 -20.07 12.25 -6.47
N ILE A 96 -18.95 12.92 -6.19
CA ILE A 96 -18.92 14.18 -5.43
C ILE A 96 -18.11 15.26 -6.16
N ASP A 97 -18.40 16.52 -5.83
CA ASP A 97 -17.57 17.66 -6.18
C ASP A 97 -17.10 18.31 -4.88
N LEU A 98 -15.80 18.21 -4.58
CA LEU A 98 -15.24 18.54 -3.28
C LEU A 98 -14.05 19.49 -3.38
N ASP A 99 -14.04 20.51 -2.50
CA ASP A 99 -12.85 21.30 -2.19
C ASP A 99 -11.95 20.52 -1.22
N CYS A 100 -10.78 20.08 -1.69
CA CYS A 100 -9.85 19.22 -0.97
C CYS A 100 -8.73 19.98 -0.26
N ASN A 101 -8.80 21.32 -0.17
CA ASN A 101 -7.73 22.12 0.42
C ASN A 101 -7.39 21.72 1.88
N HIS A 102 -8.35 21.17 2.62
CA HIS A 102 -8.19 20.80 4.01
C HIS A 102 -7.74 19.34 4.22
N ILE A 103 -7.75 18.53 3.15
CA ILE A 103 -7.36 17.12 3.16
C ILE A 103 -6.42 16.79 2.00
N PRO A 104 -5.36 17.59 1.77
CA PRO A 104 -4.60 17.54 0.52
C PRO A 104 -3.95 16.19 0.27
N ASP A 105 -3.51 15.50 1.30
CA ASP A 105 -2.85 14.21 1.17
C ASP A 105 -3.86 13.04 1.11
N ALA A 106 -4.90 13.07 1.93
CA ALA A 106 -5.95 12.05 1.91
C ALA A 106 -6.83 12.13 0.64
N ALA A 107 -6.94 13.29 0.01
CA ALA A 107 -7.74 13.47 -1.22
C ALA A 107 -7.29 12.57 -2.39
N MET A 108 -6.02 12.11 -2.43
CA MET A 108 -5.58 11.14 -3.43
C MET A 108 -6.36 9.83 -3.33
N THR A 109 -6.70 9.41 -2.12
CA THR A 109 -7.53 8.23 -1.87
C THR A 109 -8.94 8.40 -2.45
N LEU A 110 -9.54 9.62 -2.40
CA LEU A 110 -10.81 9.90 -3.07
C LEU A 110 -10.72 9.74 -4.59
N GLY A 111 -9.56 10.08 -5.18
CA GLY A 111 -9.32 9.87 -6.61
C GLY A 111 -9.46 8.40 -7.01
N THR A 112 -8.97 7.48 -6.18
CA THR A 112 -9.15 6.04 -6.43
C THR A 112 -10.56 5.57 -6.08
N MET A 113 -11.19 6.10 -5.02
CA MET A 113 -12.60 5.81 -4.70
C MET A 113 -13.54 6.22 -5.84
N ALA A 114 -13.20 7.28 -6.60
CA ALA A 114 -13.98 7.74 -7.74
C ALA A 114 -14.14 6.68 -8.84
N LEU A 115 -13.24 5.69 -8.92
CA LEU A 115 -13.36 4.54 -9.83
C LEU A 115 -14.61 3.68 -9.53
N PHE A 116 -15.14 3.77 -8.33
CA PHE A 116 -16.28 2.99 -7.86
C PHE A 116 -17.55 3.83 -7.70
N ALA A 117 -17.55 5.07 -8.24
CA ALA A 117 -18.66 5.99 -8.12
C ALA A 117 -19.69 5.84 -9.26
N ASP A 118 -20.88 6.38 -9.06
CA ASP A 118 -22.00 6.38 -10.01
C ASP A 118 -21.91 7.47 -11.09
N GLY A 119 -20.84 8.28 -11.07
CA GLY A 119 -20.65 9.39 -12.01
C GLY A 119 -19.29 10.07 -11.84
N THR A 120 -19.16 11.25 -12.43
CA THR A 120 -17.91 12.00 -12.42
C THR A 120 -17.66 12.65 -11.07
N THR A 121 -16.59 12.27 -10.40
CA THR A 121 -16.09 12.92 -9.18
C THR A 121 -15.12 14.04 -9.55
N THR A 122 -15.27 15.20 -8.93
CA THR A 122 -14.38 16.36 -9.10
C THR A 122 -13.70 16.69 -7.78
N LEU A 123 -12.37 16.67 -7.77
CA LEU A 123 -11.54 17.11 -6.65
C LEU A 123 -10.91 18.46 -7.01
N ARG A 124 -11.19 19.50 -6.24
CA ARG A 124 -10.76 20.86 -6.50
C ARG A 124 -9.83 21.39 -5.42
N ASN A 125 -9.13 22.48 -5.75
CA ASN A 125 -8.25 23.20 -4.84
C ASN A 125 -7.06 22.32 -4.38
N ILE A 126 -6.50 21.55 -5.33
CA ILE A 126 -5.40 20.63 -5.14
C ILE A 126 -4.12 21.08 -5.84
N ALA A 127 -3.94 22.39 -6.07
CA ALA A 127 -2.74 22.93 -6.70
C ALA A 127 -1.43 22.49 -6.00
N SER A 128 -1.49 22.27 -4.67
CA SER A 128 -0.35 21.78 -3.90
C SER A 128 0.16 20.40 -4.35
N TRP A 129 -0.66 19.59 -5.02
CA TRP A 129 -0.25 18.29 -5.56
C TRP A 129 0.82 18.38 -6.64
N ARG A 130 0.95 19.54 -7.31
CA ARG A 130 1.95 19.75 -8.36
C ARG A 130 3.40 19.82 -7.84
N VAL A 131 3.57 20.04 -6.53
CA VAL A 131 4.87 20.31 -5.89
C VAL A 131 5.12 19.39 -4.68
N LYS A 132 4.54 18.20 -4.69
CA LYS A 132 4.78 17.15 -3.67
C LYS A 132 5.94 16.24 -4.11
N GLU A 133 5.93 14.97 -3.73
CA GLU A 133 6.93 13.96 -4.12
C GLU A 133 7.04 13.82 -5.64
N THR A 134 5.92 13.96 -6.32
CA THR A 134 5.78 14.05 -7.77
C THR A 134 4.71 15.09 -8.11
N ASP A 135 4.49 15.38 -9.39
CA ASP A 135 3.25 16.02 -9.84
C ASP A 135 2.10 15.02 -9.69
N ARG A 136 1.46 15.02 -8.52
CA ARG A 136 0.41 14.07 -8.16
C ARG A 136 -0.82 14.19 -9.05
N ILE A 137 -1.14 15.38 -9.60
CA ILE A 137 -2.28 15.51 -10.54
C ILE A 137 -1.98 14.72 -11.80
N ALA A 138 -0.80 14.91 -12.38
CA ALA A 138 -0.39 14.18 -13.58
C ALA A 138 -0.24 12.67 -13.33
N ALA A 139 0.37 12.28 -12.22
CA ALA A 139 0.53 10.88 -11.84
C ALA A 139 -0.82 10.19 -11.66
N MET A 140 -1.74 10.74 -10.85
CA MET A 140 -3.07 10.19 -10.65
C MET A 140 -3.85 10.10 -11.97
N ALA A 141 -3.81 11.14 -12.81
CA ALA A 141 -4.49 11.11 -14.09
C ALA A 141 -3.96 10.03 -15.03
N CYS A 142 -2.64 9.86 -15.09
CA CYS A 142 -2.00 8.81 -15.88
C CYS A 142 -2.45 7.42 -15.42
N GLU A 143 -2.33 7.15 -14.12
CA GLU A 143 -2.58 5.81 -13.59
C GLU A 143 -4.07 5.44 -13.57
N LEU A 144 -4.97 6.41 -13.32
CA LEU A 144 -6.43 6.19 -13.41
C LEU A 144 -6.86 5.83 -14.85
N ARG A 145 -6.26 6.48 -15.86
CA ARG A 145 -6.55 6.17 -17.28
C ARG A 145 -6.16 4.74 -17.65
N LYS A 146 -5.08 4.20 -17.09
CA LYS A 146 -4.68 2.80 -17.31
C LYS A 146 -5.73 1.81 -16.83
N LEU A 147 -6.52 2.17 -15.82
CA LEU A 147 -7.60 1.35 -15.26
C LEU A 147 -8.92 1.47 -16.04
N GLY A 148 -8.96 2.29 -17.10
CA GLY A 148 -10.14 2.51 -17.95
C GLY A 148 -10.96 3.75 -17.59
N ALA A 149 -10.54 4.57 -16.62
CA ALA A 149 -11.24 5.81 -16.30
C ALA A 149 -11.00 6.90 -17.35
N THR A 150 -12.02 7.77 -17.54
CA THR A 150 -11.83 9.02 -18.26
C THR A 150 -11.44 10.10 -17.27
N VAL A 151 -10.33 10.79 -17.52
CA VAL A 151 -9.77 11.77 -16.59
C VAL A 151 -9.48 13.07 -17.29
N GLU A 152 -10.05 14.17 -16.76
CA GLU A 152 -9.71 15.55 -17.10
C GLU A 152 -8.89 16.14 -15.94
N GLU A 153 -7.77 16.73 -16.26
CA GLU A 153 -6.89 17.38 -15.28
C GLU A 153 -6.71 18.87 -15.60
N GLY A 154 -6.67 19.69 -14.55
CA GLY A 154 -6.41 21.11 -14.65
C GLY A 154 -5.26 21.55 -13.76
N HIS A 155 -5.08 22.85 -13.59
CA HIS A 155 -4.03 23.41 -12.75
C HIS A 155 -4.16 22.97 -11.29
N ASP A 156 -5.39 22.97 -10.76
CA ASP A 156 -5.72 22.75 -9.36
C ASP A 156 -6.91 21.82 -9.14
N TYR A 157 -7.28 21.04 -10.17
CA TYR A 157 -8.36 20.06 -10.09
C TYR A 157 -8.09 18.82 -10.91
N ILE A 158 -8.83 17.76 -10.58
CA ILE A 158 -8.94 16.53 -11.36
C ILE A 158 -10.40 16.09 -11.37
N ARG A 159 -10.90 15.71 -12.55
CA ARG A 159 -12.23 15.11 -12.77
C ARG A 159 -12.05 13.67 -13.22
N ILE A 160 -12.72 12.77 -12.54
CA ILE A 160 -12.57 11.33 -12.75
C ILE A 160 -13.94 10.75 -13.03
N THR A 161 -14.13 10.25 -14.25
CA THR A 161 -15.31 9.47 -14.63
C THR A 161 -14.92 8.00 -14.63
N PRO A 162 -15.56 7.15 -13.80
CA PRO A 162 -15.21 5.73 -13.71
C PRO A 162 -15.51 5.00 -15.01
N PRO A 163 -14.95 3.77 -15.22
CA PRO A 163 -15.40 2.87 -16.25
C PRO A 163 -16.91 2.62 -16.11
N ALA A 164 -17.65 2.70 -17.22
CA ALA A 164 -19.12 2.64 -17.20
C ALA A 164 -19.67 1.27 -16.78
N GLN A 165 -18.93 0.21 -17.06
CA GLN A 165 -19.28 -1.18 -16.76
C GLN A 165 -18.00 -2.01 -16.50
N ALA A 166 -18.18 -3.22 -15.96
CA ALA A 166 -17.05 -4.08 -15.61
C ALA A 166 -16.13 -4.40 -16.80
N SER A 167 -16.67 -4.53 -18.01
CA SER A 167 -15.88 -4.79 -19.23
C SER A 167 -14.98 -3.63 -19.67
N ASP A 168 -15.21 -2.43 -19.18
CA ASP A 168 -14.45 -1.24 -19.53
C ASP A 168 -13.23 -1.05 -18.61
N TRP A 169 -13.16 -1.80 -17.52
CA TRP A 169 -12.00 -1.85 -16.67
C TRP A 169 -10.82 -2.52 -17.39
N GLN A 170 -9.61 -2.11 -17.06
CA GLN A 170 -8.38 -2.63 -17.65
C GLN A 170 -7.42 -3.11 -16.55
N ALA A 171 -6.74 -4.23 -16.83
CA ALA A 171 -5.61 -4.65 -16.00
C ALA A 171 -4.48 -3.63 -16.15
N ALA A 172 -3.86 -3.26 -15.04
CA ALA A 172 -2.85 -2.21 -15.08
C ALA A 172 -1.65 -2.53 -14.20
N SER A 173 -0.48 -2.07 -14.66
CA SER A 173 0.72 -1.92 -13.85
C SER A 173 0.86 -0.45 -13.49
N ILE A 174 0.80 -0.16 -12.21
CA ILE A 174 0.79 1.19 -11.64
C ILE A 174 2.21 1.61 -11.37
N HIS A 175 2.67 2.63 -12.06
CA HIS A 175 3.93 3.29 -11.76
C HIS A 175 3.76 4.20 -10.55
N THR A 176 4.62 4.07 -9.55
CA THR A 176 4.45 4.77 -8.28
C THR A 176 5.09 6.15 -8.24
N TYR A 177 5.97 6.47 -9.18
CA TYR A 177 6.71 7.75 -9.22
C TYR A 177 7.52 8.01 -7.94
N ASP A 178 7.94 6.93 -7.25
CA ASP A 178 8.57 7.00 -5.91
C ASP A 178 7.68 7.73 -4.87
N ASP A 179 6.37 7.75 -5.11
CA ASP A 179 5.38 8.34 -4.20
C ASP A 179 4.59 7.24 -3.49
N HIS A 180 4.84 7.11 -2.20
CA HIS A 180 4.18 6.13 -1.32
C HIS A 180 2.64 6.22 -1.36
N ARG A 181 2.08 7.44 -1.55
CA ARG A 181 0.63 7.62 -1.62
C ARG A 181 0.04 7.07 -2.91
N VAL A 182 0.74 7.18 -4.03
CA VAL A 182 0.33 6.54 -5.29
C VAL A 182 0.24 5.02 -5.08
N ALA A 183 1.27 4.40 -4.50
CA ALA A 183 1.27 2.96 -4.22
C ALA A 183 0.07 2.54 -3.35
N MET A 184 -0.16 3.25 -2.24
CA MET A 184 -1.21 2.93 -1.28
C MET A 184 -2.61 3.20 -1.83
N CYS A 185 -2.84 4.32 -2.52
CA CYS A 185 -4.14 4.62 -3.14
C CYS A 185 -4.54 3.58 -4.17
N PHE A 186 -3.64 3.25 -5.10
CA PHE A 186 -3.96 2.34 -6.20
C PHE A 186 -4.08 0.87 -5.78
N SER A 187 -3.64 0.48 -4.58
CA SER A 187 -3.92 -0.85 -4.04
C SER A 187 -5.43 -1.11 -3.92
N LEU A 188 -6.23 -0.07 -3.73
CA LEU A 188 -7.70 -0.14 -3.67
C LEU A 188 -8.32 -0.55 -5.01
N ALA A 189 -7.67 -0.28 -6.13
CA ALA A 189 -8.15 -0.67 -7.46
C ALA A 189 -8.18 -2.21 -7.67
N ALA A 190 -7.51 -2.97 -6.79
CA ALA A 190 -7.61 -4.44 -6.77
C ALA A 190 -9.04 -4.95 -6.49
N PHE A 191 -9.93 -4.11 -5.94
CA PHE A 191 -11.33 -4.43 -5.70
C PHE A 191 -12.23 -4.15 -6.92
N ASN A 192 -11.66 -3.99 -8.10
CA ASN A 192 -12.42 -3.73 -9.32
C ASN A 192 -13.43 -4.84 -9.62
N PRO A 193 -14.63 -4.49 -10.16
CA PRO A 193 -15.72 -5.46 -10.38
C PRO A 193 -15.42 -6.46 -11.48
N ALA A 194 -14.41 -6.22 -12.32
CA ALA A 194 -13.98 -7.14 -13.37
C ALA A 194 -13.02 -8.24 -12.88
N GLY A 195 -12.57 -8.17 -11.62
CA GLY A 195 -11.59 -9.11 -11.06
C GLY A 195 -10.22 -9.07 -11.74
N LEU A 196 -9.89 -7.94 -12.38
CA LEU A 196 -8.64 -7.80 -13.12
C LEU A 196 -7.47 -7.52 -12.18
N PRO A 197 -6.28 -8.03 -12.50
CA PRO A 197 -5.09 -7.79 -11.69
C PRO A 197 -4.64 -6.33 -11.77
N VAL A 198 -4.26 -5.79 -10.62
CA VAL A 198 -3.60 -4.48 -10.49
C VAL A 198 -2.25 -4.72 -9.83
N ARG A 199 -1.19 -4.33 -10.52
CA ARG A 199 0.18 -4.45 -10.02
C ARG A 199 0.69 -3.09 -9.56
N ILE A 200 1.33 -3.03 -8.42
CA ILE A 200 2.11 -1.88 -7.96
C ILE A 200 3.59 -2.14 -8.29
N GLU A 201 4.23 -1.29 -9.10
CA GLU A 201 5.57 -1.56 -9.63
C GLU A 201 6.67 -1.45 -8.58
N ASP A 202 6.59 -0.47 -7.71
CA ASP A 202 7.52 -0.28 -6.59
C ASP A 202 6.76 -0.16 -5.28
N PRO A 203 6.38 -1.30 -4.65
CA PRO A 203 5.65 -1.28 -3.39
C PRO A 203 6.52 -0.83 -2.21
N GLN A 204 7.85 -0.85 -2.31
CA GLN A 204 8.76 -0.49 -1.21
C GLN A 204 8.77 1.01 -0.92
N CYS A 205 8.33 1.85 -1.86
CA CYS A 205 8.22 3.30 -1.66
C CYS A 205 7.30 3.67 -0.47
N VAL A 206 6.40 2.77 -0.04
CA VAL A 206 5.55 2.97 1.16
C VAL A 206 6.38 3.07 2.46
N GLY A 207 7.61 2.58 2.45
CA GLY A 207 8.53 2.63 3.59
C GLY A 207 8.77 4.04 4.13
N LYS A 208 8.46 5.08 3.37
CA LYS A 208 8.56 6.47 3.80
C LYS A 208 7.62 6.84 4.95
N THR A 209 6.39 6.32 4.95
CA THR A 209 5.35 6.70 5.93
C THR A 209 4.63 5.53 6.56
N PHE A 210 4.54 4.38 5.89
CA PHE A 210 3.87 3.21 6.38
C PHE A 210 4.60 1.94 5.89
N PRO A 211 5.75 1.58 6.48
CA PRO A 211 6.59 0.47 6.03
C PRO A 211 5.84 -0.86 5.88
N ASP A 212 4.93 -1.17 6.80
CA ASP A 212 4.18 -2.43 6.85
C ASP A 212 2.79 -2.31 6.18
N TYR A 213 2.62 -1.35 5.26
CA TYR A 213 1.31 -1.08 4.65
C TYR A 213 0.70 -2.31 3.96
N PHE A 214 1.47 -2.99 3.13
CA PHE A 214 0.96 -4.13 2.37
C PHE A 214 0.67 -5.32 3.26
N GLU A 215 1.45 -5.55 4.32
CA GLU A 215 1.18 -6.56 5.34
C GLU A 215 -0.13 -6.27 6.06
N ALA A 216 -0.33 -5.02 6.48
CA ALA A 216 -1.57 -4.58 7.11
C ALA A 216 -2.77 -4.71 6.15
N PHE A 217 -2.61 -4.30 4.88
CA PHE A 217 -3.63 -4.40 3.85
C PHE A 217 -4.03 -5.86 3.60
N PHE A 218 -3.06 -6.76 3.42
CA PHE A 218 -3.34 -8.19 3.20
C PHE A 218 -3.89 -8.88 4.45
N SER A 219 -3.60 -8.39 5.65
CA SER A 219 -4.16 -8.96 6.89
C SER A 219 -5.67 -8.78 7.01
N VAL A 220 -6.23 -7.76 6.39
CA VAL A 220 -7.67 -7.42 6.42
C VAL A 220 -8.39 -7.70 5.11
N THR A 221 -7.69 -8.24 4.11
CA THR A 221 -8.25 -8.59 2.80
C THR A 221 -8.08 -10.07 2.52
N GLN A 222 -8.92 -10.61 1.62
CA GLN A 222 -8.77 -11.98 1.14
C GLN A 222 -8.77 -11.97 -0.39
N PRO A 223 -7.82 -12.65 -1.03
CA PRO A 223 -7.86 -12.80 -2.48
C PRO A 223 -9.09 -13.64 -2.87
N THR A 224 -9.83 -13.20 -3.87
CA THR A 224 -10.93 -13.97 -4.46
C THR A 224 -10.43 -15.18 -5.25
N HIS A 225 -9.20 -15.08 -5.74
CA HIS A 225 -8.49 -16.16 -6.41
C HIS A 225 -7.07 -16.25 -5.81
N PRO A 226 -6.53 -17.47 -5.62
CA PRO A 226 -5.13 -17.61 -5.24
C PRO A 226 -4.25 -16.95 -6.31
N ALA A 227 -3.19 -16.28 -5.87
CA ALA A 227 -2.21 -15.74 -6.79
C ALA A 227 -1.68 -16.88 -7.69
N PRO A 228 -1.60 -16.70 -9.01
CA PRO A 228 -1.06 -17.73 -9.89
C PRO A 228 0.40 -18.01 -9.51
N VAL A 229 0.70 -19.27 -9.23
CA VAL A 229 2.05 -19.73 -8.90
C VAL A 229 2.56 -20.60 -10.04
N ILE A 230 3.70 -20.21 -10.62
CA ILE A 230 4.39 -20.98 -11.64
C ILE A 230 5.59 -21.65 -10.98
N CYS A 231 5.52 -22.97 -10.84
CA CYS A 231 6.64 -23.77 -10.33
C CYS A 231 7.51 -24.21 -11.49
N ILE A 232 8.83 -23.95 -11.40
CA ILE A 232 9.83 -24.43 -12.38
C ILE A 232 10.77 -25.36 -11.65
N ASP A 233 10.69 -26.64 -11.98
CA ASP A 233 11.52 -27.68 -11.42
C ASP A 233 12.45 -28.29 -12.48
N GLY A 234 13.48 -28.99 -12.05
CA GLY A 234 14.43 -29.67 -12.91
C GLY A 234 15.74 -30.07 -12.19
N PRO A 235 16.57 -30.85 -12.83
CA PRO A 235 17.85 -31.29 -12.27
C PRO A 235 18.79 -30.12 -11.90
N THR A 236 19.76 -30.39 -11.05
CA THR A 236 20.82 -29.42 -10.75
C THR A 236 21.55 -29.03 -12.04
N ALA A 237 21.89 -27.74 -12.17
CA ALA A 237 22.55 -27.14 -13.33
C ALA A 237 21.77 -27.21 -14.68
N SER A 238 20.48 -27.49 -14.65
CA SER A 238 19.61 -27.51 -15.85
C SER A 238 19.21 -26.13 -16.40
N GLY A 239 19.62 -25.03 -15.76
CA GLY A 239 19.25 -23.67 -16.15
C GLY A 239 17.87 -23.20 -15.64
N LYS A 240 17.20 -23.96 -14.74
CA LYS A 240 15.88 -23.62 -14.20
C LYS A 240 15.81 -22.22 -13.58
N GLY A 241 16.85 -21.77 -12.87
CA GLY A 241 16.89 -20.43 -12.28
C GLY A 241 16.88 -19.33 -13.35
N THR A 242 17.60 -19.52 -14.46
CA THR A 242 17.59 -18.59 -15.59
C THR A 242 16.22 -18.53 -16.25
N VAL A 243 15.61 -19.69 -16.48
CA VAL A 243 14.25 -19.76 -17.06
C VAL A 243 13.25 -19.11 -16.13
N ALA A 244 13.31 -19.41 -14.82
CA ALA A 244 12.42 -18.82 -13.82
C ALA A 244 12.54 -17.29 -13.78
N SER A 245 13.76 -16.75 -13.82
CA SER A 245 13.98 -15.29 -13.86
C SER A 245 13.42 -14.65 -15.12
N LEU A 246 13.61 -15.26 -16.28
CA LEU A 246 13.08 -14.74 -17.56
C LEU A 246 11.54 -14.78 -17.59
N VAL A 247 10.93 -15.86 -17.09
CA VAL A 247 9.48 -15.99 -16.98
C VAL A 247 8.92 -14.96 -16.02
N ALA A 248 9.51 -14.82 -14.84
CA ALA A 248 9.10 -13.84 -13.85
C ALA A 248 9.16 -12.40 -14.41
N GLN A 249 10.26 -12.05 -15.08
CA GLN A 249 10.44 -10.76 -15.73
C GLN A 249 9.38 -10.52 -16.82
N ARG A 250 9.16 -11.51 -17.70
CA ARG A 250 8.22 -11.38 -18.83
C ARG A 250 6.76 -11.28 -18.40
N LEU A 251 6.38 -11.98 -17.34
CA LEU A 251 5.01 -11.98 -16.79
C LEU A 251 4.82 -10.93 -15.70
N GLY A 252 5.88 -10.27 -15.26
CA GLY A 252 5.83 -9.34 -14.15
C GLY A 252 5.56 -10.02 -12.80
N PHE A 253 5.98 -11.26 -12.63
CA PHE A 253 5.84 -12.02 -11.40
C PHE A 253 7.04 -11.84 -10.48
N HIS A 254 6.83 -12.00 -9.19
CA HIS A 254 7.93 -12.12 -8.24
C HIS A 254 8.61 -13.49 -8.39
N LEU A 255 9.93 -13.50 -8.28
CA LEU A 255 10.71 -14.72 -8.28
C LEU A 255 11.05 -15.11 -6.83
N LEU A 256 10.70 -16.33 -6.44
CA LEU A 256 11.18 -16.96 -5.22
C LEU A 256 12.18 -18.06 -5.56
N ASP A 257 13.46 -17.86 -5.23
CA ASP A 257 14.46 -18.93 -5.23
C ASP A 257 14.32 -19.76 -3.95
N SER A 258 13.51 -20.82 -4.02
CA SER A 258 13.31 -21.71 -2.87
C SER A 258 14.61 -22.41 -2.43
N GLY A 259 15.53 -22.66 -3.36
CA GLY A 259 16.85 -23.20 -3.05
C GLY A 259 17.70 -22.24 -2.22
N ALA A 260 17.53 -20.92 -2.42
CA ALA A 260 18.20 -19.94 -1.59
C ALA A 260 17.73 -20.00 -0.13
N LEU A 261 16.44 -20.25 0.12
CA LEU A 261 15.89 -20.33 1.49
C LEU A 261 16.57 -21.44 2.31
N TYR A 262 16.81 -22.62 1.70
CA TYR A 262 17.54 -23.70 2.38
C TYR A 262 18.97 -23.28 2.70
N ARG A 263 19.67 -22.66 1.76
CA ARG A 263 21.04 -22.19 1.96
C ARG A 263 21.13 -21.06 3.00
N ILE A 264 20.15 -20.16 3.04
CA ILE A 264 20.04 -19.12 4.07
C ILE A 264 19.85 -19.76 5.45
N THR A 265 18.99 -20.76 5.55
CA THR A 265 18.75 -21.52 6.79
C THR A 265 20.04 -22.14 7.31
N GLY A 266 20.79 -22.84 6.44
CA GLY A 266 22.09 -23.42 6.80
C GLY A 266 23.11 -22.37 7.23
N LEU A 267 23.19 -21.23 6.52
CA LEU A 267 24.09 -20.14 6.87
C LEU A 267 23.72 -19.50 8.21
N ALA A 268 22.44 -19.24 8.45
CA ALA A 268 21.96 -18.65 9.71
C ALA A 268 22.24 -19.58 10.90
N ALA A 269 21.96 -20.87 10.76
CA ALA A 269 22.24 -21.86 11.79
C ALA A 269 23.74 -21.96 12.09
N SER A 270 24.58 -21.99 11.05
CA SER A 270 26.06 -22.02 11.19
C SER A 270 26.57 -20.78 11.93
N ARG A 271 26.07 -19.57 11.56
CA ARG A 271 26.44 -18.30 12.25
C ARG A 271 26.02 -18.28 13.72
N ALA A 272 24.91 -18.97 14.04
CA ALA A 272 24.40 -19.09 15.40
C ALA A 272 25.03 -20.24 16.19
N GLY A 273 25.92 -21.05 15.59
CA GLY A 273 26.52 -22.23 16.22
C GLY A 273 25.51 -23.34 16.51
N ILE A 274 24.44 -23.45 15.69
CA ILE A 274 23.41 -24.49 15.83
C ILE A 274 23.68 -25.58 14.81
N ASP A 275 23.88 -26.81 15.27
CA ASP A 275 24.04 -27.96 14.39
C ASP A 275 22.75 -28.28 13.64
N LEU A 276 22.88 -28.62 12.36
CA LEU A 276 21.77 -28.99 11.49
C LEU A 276 21.35 -30.43 11.76
N THR A 277 20.58 -30.61 12.82
CA THR A 277 20.06 -31.94 13.23
C THR A 277 18.54 -31.86 13.42
N GLU A 278 17.85 -32.98 13.25
CA GLU A 278 16.40 -33.07 13.47
C GLU A 278 15.99 -32.61 14.88
N ALA A 279 16.81 -32.93 15.88
CA ALA A 279 16.60 -32.50 17.27
C ALA A 279 16.66 -30.98 17.46
N LYS A 280 17.28 -30.26 16.55
CA LYS A 280 17.40 -28.80 16.54
C LYS A 280 16.43 -28.09 15.58
N ALA A 281 15.61 -28.84 14.86
CA ALA A 281 14.73 -28.28 13.79
C ALA A 281 13.85 -27.13 14.27
N GLN A 282 13.26 -27.24 15.48
CA GLN A 282 12.44 -26.16 16.02
C GLN A 282 13.27 -24.90 16.33
N ALA A 283 14.45 -25.06 16.92
CA ALA A 283 15.33 -23.92 17.23
C ALA A 283 15.81 -23.22 15.94
N ILE A 284 16.10 -23.99 14.88
CA ILE A 284 16.46 -23.46 13.56
C ILE A 284 15.29 -22.72 12.95
N ALA A 285 14.08 -23.28 13.00
CA ALA A 285 12.88 -22.63 12.49
C ALA A 285 12.60 -21.30 13.20
N ASP A 286 12.75 -21.26 14.51
CA ASP A 286 12.54 -20.03 15.30
C ASP A 286 13.63 -18.99 15.02
N LEU A 287 14.89 -19.42 14.85
CA LEU A 287 15.97 -18.55 14.41
C LEU A 287 15.66 -17.90 13.06
N VAL A 288 15.27 -18.69 12.06
CA VAL A 288 15.00 -18.18 10.70
C VAL A 288 13.78 -17.27 10.68
N ARG A 289 12.73 -17.58 11.45
CA ARG A 289 11.56 -16.70 11.60
C ARG A 289 11.88 -15.34 12.23
N SER A 290 12.93 -15.27 13.05
CA SER A 290 13.40 -14.01 13.64
C SER A 290 14.23 -13.15 12.69
N LYS A 291 14.56 -13.65 11.48
CA LYS A 291 15.41 -12.99 10.50
C LYS A 291 14.62 -12.28 9.43
N VAL A 292 15.11 -11.11 9.00
CA VAL A 292 14.57 -10.40 7.83
C VAL A 292 15.33 -10.89 6.59
N ILE A 293 14.62 -11.62 5.72
CA ILE A 293 15.14 -12.11 4.45
C ILE A 293 14.53 -11.30 3.32
N THR A 294 15.36 -10.65 2.51
CA THR A 294 14.91 -9.83 1.38
C THR A 294 15.54 -10.32 0.08
N PHE A 295 14.69 -10.58 -0.93
CA PHE A 295 15.10 -10.80 -2.31
C PHE A 295 14.91 -9.50 -3.08
N THR A 296 16.00 -8.93 -3.58
CA THR A 296 15.95 -7.66 -4.31
C THR A 296 15.66 -7.87 -5.80
N PRO A 297 15.11 -6.86 -6.52
CA PRO A 297 14.84 -6.97 -7.96
C PRO A 297 16.08 -7.25 -8.81
N ASP A 298 17.27 -6.84 -8.35
CA ASP A 298 18.57 -7.09 -8.96
C ASP A 298 19.18 -8.43 -8.55
N ALA A 299 18.35 -9.36 -8.04
CA ALA A 299 18.70 -10.73 -7.65
C ALA A 299 19.75 -10.86 -6.54
N ARG A 300 19.86 -9.84 -5.66
CA ARG A 300 20.60 -9.97 -4.40
C ARG A 300 19.72 -10.59 -3.32
N VAL A 301 20.37 -11.21 -2.35
CA VAL A 301 19.73 -11.78 -1.16
C VAL A 301 20.33 -11.11 0.05
N LEU A 302 19.45 -10.47 0.84
CA LEU A 302 19.85 -9.81 2.08
C LEU A 302 19.33 -10.61 3.28
N LEU A 303 20.15 -10.72 4.32
CA LEU A 303 19.80 -11.28 5.62
C LEU A 303 20.05 -10.22 6.69
N ASP A 304 19.00 -9.75 7.35
CA ASP A 304 19.06 -8.64 8.31
C ASP A 304 19.77 -7.39 7.72
N GLY A 305 19.57 -7.14 6.41
CA GLY A 305 20.19 -6.02 5.67
C GLY A 305 21.59 -6.28 5.13
N GLU A 306 22.27 -7.38 5.50
CA GLU A 306 23.57 -7.78 4.97
C GLU A 306 23.42 -8.52 3.63
N ASP A 307 24.16 -8.15 2.60
CA ASP A 307 24.19 -8.88 1.33
C ASP A 307 24.95 -10.21 1.49
N ILE A 308 24.19 -11.31 1.45
CA ILE A 308 24.70 -12.67 1.57
C ILE A 308 24.71 -13.43 0.23
N SER A 309 24.47 -12.74 -0.90
CA SER A 309 24.31 -13.36 -2.22
C SER A 309 25.47 -14.25 -2.62
N LEU A 310 26.70 -13.89 -2.27
CA LEU A 310 27.88 -14.70 -2.50
C LEU A 310 28.00 -15.83 -1.48
N ALA A 311 27.73 -15.55 -0.21
CA ALA A 311 27.89 -16.53 0.87
C ALA A 311 26.99 -17.77 0.68
N ILE A 312 25.75 -17.58 0.21
CA ILE A 312 24.80 -18.68 -0.04
C ILE A 312 25.06 -19.45 -1.34
N ARG A 313 26.00 -19.00 -2.18
CA ARG A 313 26.38 -19.68 -3.45
C ARG A 313 27.63 -20.54 -3.31
N THR A 314 28.24 -20.58 -2.13
CA THR A 314 29.43 -21.45 -1.89
C THR A 314 29.03 -22.91 -1.84
N GLU A 315 29.98 -23.79 -2.15
CA GLU A 315 29.79 -25.25 -2.06
C GLU A 315 29.44 -25.69 -0.64
N ALA A 316 30.05 -25.08 0.38
CA ALA A 316 29.75 -25.34 1.79
C ALA A 316 28.29 -24.96 2.15
N ALA A 317 27.76 -23.88 1.61
CA ALA A 317 26.35 -23.48 1.81
C ALA A 317 25.40 -24.48 1.11
N GLY A 318 25.81 -25.06 -0.02
CA GLY A 318 25.05 -26.09 -0.73
C GLY A 318 25.01 -27.42 -0.02
N MET A 319 26.06 -27.76 0.73
CA MET A 319 26.13 -29.02 1.52
C MET A 319 25.32 -28.92 2.83
N ASN A 320 25.08 -27.70 3.33
CA ASN A 320 24.32 -27.43 4.56
C ASN A 320 22.84 -27.12 4.27
N ALA A 321 22.40 -27.20 3.02
CA ALA A 321 21.02 -26.96 2.57
C ALA A 321 20.26 -28.28 2.43
#